data_f42e5a024f10fa7cf5ac7f7e65e9aba0
#
_entry.id   f42e5a024f10fa7cf5ac7f7e65e9aba0
#
_cell.length_a   1.000
_cell.length_b   1.000
_cell.length_c   1.000
_cell.angle_alpha   90.00
_cell.angle_beta   90.00
_cell.angle_gamma   90.00
#
_symmetry.space_group_name_H-M   'P 1'
#
loop_
_entity.id
_entity.type
_entity.pdbx_description
1 polymer ?
#
loop_
_entity_poly.entity_id
_entity_poly.type
_entity_poly.pdbx_seq_one_letter_code
_entity_poly.pdbx_strand_id
1 'polypeptide(L)'
;MKKVRNIVTIVCALAAAAALWMQAGPQFLKFQGGAVPLGPEDDPAQAQGEYISREVAYPVAAYVAEYYSGDPDRPKDYGYVVYDAERKSFFCIKESDQRDGDYASLLYNLGLMAELRATKDMTPAVVEGSLELMDQADIDRALAALEESEIVSLYYEMRNDRSYYESYADAYYGDEYGKVLEEMGQVLYDRAAQTQWYCIESGSVNGVVISDMWICILAAGLSALIALGSLISLFTGGKAGKGDRPADTASAMERLLYEQRDWVEEWCQYCLGRASRSAYISVAIWVVLMGALGFFIKMPTQKIFVFYLPLGLLLGELTALFILWVQKGQSKPKKILKRMAKHIRKAFPAPGAPEEFAEDFLKAGEGWAFRERKKDSMLYGRLGDRYWSAFWGHGVPIIVDVSKLDRVEPETVSGSVRSGKVRVSYESYVAKFYYQGTALWDNADKTFSFQTLSGRAGFLALAVKKGVDGVKIRES
;
A
#
# COMPACT_ATOMS: atom_id res chain seq x y z
N MET A 1 23.46 -11.71 1.45
CA MET A 1 22.00 -11.56 1.56
C MET A 1 21.52 -10.10 1.39
N LYS A 2 22.10 -9.09 2.08
CA LYS A 2 21.62 -7.68 1.97
C LYS A 2 21.67 -7.10 0.55
N LYS A 3 22.78 -7.36 -0.20
CA LYS A 3 22.93 -6.88 -1.59
C LYS A 3 21.87 -7.51 -2.52
N VAL A 4 21.67 -8.83 -2.41
CA VAL A 4 20.67 -9.55 -3.23
C VAL A 4 19.26 -9.01 -2.96
N ARG A 5 18.92 -8.81 -1.70
CA ARG A 5 17.62 -8.21 -1.31
C ARG A 5 17.40 -6.85 -1.97
N ASN A 6 18.36 -5.93 -1.82
CA ASN A 6 18.22 -4.59 -2.40
C ASN A 6 18.09 -4.64 -3.93
N ILE A 7 18.82 -5.55 -4.59
CA ILE A 7 18.71 -5.75 -6.05
C ILE A 7 17.28 -6.23 -6.41
N VAL A 8 16.74 -7.21 -5.67
CA VAL A 8 15.36 -7.71 -5.91
C VAL A 8 14.35 -6.58 -5.71
N THR A 9 14.44 -5.81 -4.61
CA THR A 9 13.55 -4.66 -4.38
C THR A 9 13.66 -3.63 -5.51
N ILE A 10 14.86 -3.30 -5.98
CA ILE A 10 15.05 -2.36 -7.11
C ILE A 10 14.37 -2.89 -8.37
N VAL A 11 14.58 -4.15 -8.71
CA VAL A 11 14.00 -4.76 -9.93
C VAL A 11 12.48 -4.77 -9.85
N CYS A 12 11.89 -5.20 -8.72
CA CYS A 12 10.44 -5.21 -8.54
C CYS A 12 9.84 -3.80 -8.60
N ALA A 13 10.45 -2.83 -7.91
CA ALA A 13 9.98 -1.46 -7.88
C ALA A 13 10.08 -0.76 -9.26
N LEU A 14 11.17 -1.00 -10.00
CA LEU A 14 11.31 -0.49 -11.37
C LEU A 14 10.31 -1.14 -12.33
N ALA A 15 10.06 -2.44 -12.19
CA ALA A 15 9.08 -3.14 -13.01
C ALA A 15 7.65 -2.62 -12.73
N ALA A 16 7.28 -2.38 -11.47
CA ALA A 16 6.01 -1.79 -11.10
C ALA A 16 5.88 -0.35 -11.64
N ALA A 17 6.91 0.48 -11.45
CA ALA A 17 6.91 1.85 -11.98
C ALA A 17 6.77 1.89 -13.51
N ALA A 18 7.49 1.03 -14.23
CA ALA A 18 7.43 0.94 -15.68
C ALA A 18 6.04 0.49 -16.16
N ALA A 19 5.44 -0.52 -15.53
CA ALA A 19 4.11 -1.02 -15.88
C ALA A 19 3.04 0.07 -15.70
N LEU A 20 3.04 0.75 -14.55
CA LEU A 20 2.10 1.83 -14.24
C LEU A 20 2.31 3.05 -15.17
N TRP A 21 3.56 3.38 -15.48
CA TRP A 21 3.87 4.45 -16.41
C TRP A 21 3.45 4.12 -17.85
N MET A 22 3.68 2.89 -18.32
CA MET A 22 3.24 2.48 -19.67
C MET A 22 1.72 2.56 -19.83
N GLN A 23 0.98 2.34 -18.74
CA GLN A 23 -0.47 2.43 -18.77
C GLN A 23 -1.00 3.86 -18.77
N ALA A 24 -0.46 4.74 -17.95
CA ALA A 24 -1.03 6.06 -17.69
C ALA A 24 -0.13 7.23 -18.14
N GLY A 25 1.14 6.98 -18.36
CA GLY A 25 2.10 8.04 -18.70
C GLY A 25 1.79 8.77 -20.00
N PRO A 26 1.52 8.09 -21.13
CA PRO A 26 1.15 8.75 -22.38
C PRO A 26 -0.12 9.59 -22.23
N GLN A 27 -1.14 9.08 -21.56
CA GLN A 27 -2.39 9.78 -21.30
C GLN A 27 -2.18 10.98 -20.36
N PHE A 28 -1.33 10.81 -19.35
CA PHE A 28 -0.93 11.90 -18.47
C PHE A 28 -0.24 13.03 -19.20
N LEU A 29 0.63 12.73 -20.16
CA LEU A 29 1.29 13.75 -20.99
C LEU A 29 0.29 14.47 -21.89
N LYS A 30 -0.68 13.76 -22.48
CA LYS A 30 -1.78 14.38 -23.24
C LYS A 30 -2.62 15.30 -22.35
N PHE A 31 -3.01 14.83 -21.17
CA PHE A 31 -3.75 15.62 -20.18
C PHE A 31 -3.00 16.89 -19.75
N GLN A 32 -1.70 16.80 -19.50
CA GLN A 32 -0.84 17.93 -19.16
C GLN A 32 -0.71 18.95 -20.32
N GLY A 33 -0.83 18.48 -21.55
CA GLY A 33 -0.84 19.34 -22.74
C GLY A 33 -2.12 20.17 -22.88
N GLY A 34 -3.15 19.83 -22.10
CA GLY A 34 -4.48 20.43 -22.18
C GLY A 34 -5.34 19.83 -23.30
N ALA A 35 -6.64 20.07 -23.21
CA ALA A 35 -7.59 19.64 -24.22
C ALA A 35 -7.42 20.46 -25.52
N VAL A 36 -7.40 19.78 -26.64
CA VAL A 36 -7.33 20.41 -27.97
C VAL A 36 -8.74 20.80 -28.40
N PRO A 37 -9.02 22.07 -28.69
CA PRO A 37 -10.32 22.48 -29.21
C PRO A 37 -10.66 21.76 -30.51
N LEU A 38 -11.79 21.08 -30.59
CA LEU A 38 -12.28 20.47 -31.81
C LEU A 38 -13.13 21.48 -32.60
N GLY A 39 -12.56 22.09 -33.60
CA GLY A 39 -13.24 23.07 -34.45
C GLY A 39 -14.28 22.44 -35.39
N PRO A 40 -15.18 23.25 -36.01
CA PRO A 40 -16.24 22.72 -36.86
C PRO A 40 -15.70 22.07 -38.16
N GLU A 41 -14.53 22.49 -38.61
CA GLU A 41 -13.88 22.00 -39.88
C GLU A 41 -12.95 20.80 -39.59
N ASP A 42 -12.65 20.48 -38.35
CA ASP A 42 -11.75 19.40 -38.02
C ASP A 42 -12.43 18.04 -38.28
N ASP A 43 -11.70 17.06 -38.80
CA ASP A 43 -12.19 15.71 -39.02
C ASP A 43 -12.16 14.91 -37.71
N PRO A 44 -13.32 14.49 -37.15
CA PRO A 44 -13.34 13.72 -35.92
C PRO A 44 -12.58 12.39 -35.99
N ALA A 45 -12.47 11.81 -37.20
CA ALA A 45 -11.73 10.56 -37.36
C ALA A 45 -10.21 10.74 -37.11
N GLN A 46 -9.67 11.94 -37.41
CA GLN A 46 -8.28 12.24 -37.13
C GLN A 46 -8.02 12.59 -35.66
N ALA A 47 -9.04 13.08 -34.96
CA ALA A 47 -8.97 13.40 -33.53
C ALA A 47 -9.33 12.20 -32.62
N GLN A 48 -9.61 11.05 -33.19
CA GLN A 48 -9.95 9.84 -32.40
C GLN A 48 -8.81 9.49 -31.43
N GLY A 49 -9.16 9.26 -30.15
CA GLY A 49 -8.22 8.99 -29.07
C GLY A 49 -7.45 10.22 -28.56
N GLU A 50 -7.72 11.42 -29.11
CA GLU A 50 -7.14 12.66 -28.58
C GLU A 50 -7.98 13.19 -27.40
N TYR A 51 -7.32 13.94 -26.50
CA TYR A 51 -7.97 14.68 -25.43
C TYR A 51 -8.44 16.01 -26.00
N ILE A 52 -9.76 16.16 -26.17
CA ILE A 52 -10.35 17.30 -26.87
C ILE A 52 -11.24 18.11 -25.95
N SER A 53 -11.52 19.35 -26.33
CA SER A 53 -12.61 20.18 -25.79
C SER A 53 -13.57 20.58 -26.88
N ARG A 54 -14.85 20.56 -26.58
CA ARG A 54 -15.92 21.02 -27.46
C ARG A 54 -16.96 21.81 -26.68
N GLU A 55 -17.35 22.94 -27.20
CA GLU A 55 -18.50 23.71 -26.72
C GLU A 55 -19.80 23.13 -27.27
N VAL A 56 -20.76 22.84 -26.38
CA VAL A 56 -22.03 22.20 -26.70
C VAL A 56 -23.19 22.93 -26.08
N ALA A 57 -24.21 23.19 -26.87
CA ALA A 57 -25.40 23.94 -26.44
C ALA A 57 -26.71 23.15 -26.53
N TYR A 58 -26.83 22.19 -27.48
CA TYR A 58 -28.09 21.57 -27.85
C TYR A 58 -28.14 20.07 -27.52
N PRO A 59 -28.30 19.67 -26.22
CA PRO A 59 -28.60 18.30 -25.89
C PRO A 59 -30.03 17.94 -26.32
N VAL A 60 -30.21 16.82 -26.97
CA VAL A 60 -31.47 16.41 -27.59
C VAL A 60 -32.14 15.23 -26.90
N ALA A 61 -31.31 14.34 -26.36
CA ALA A 61 -31.74 13.17 -25.60
C ALA A 61 -30.73 12.81 -24.55
N ALA A 62 -31.20 12.15 -23.50
CA ALA A 62 -30.36 11.52 -22.48
C ALA A 62 -30.67 10.02 -22.40
N TYR A 63 -29.65 9.20 -22.19
CA TYR A 63 -29.78 7.75 -22.06
C TYR A 63 -28.84 7.21 -21.00
N VAL A 64 -29.12 5.99 -20.53
CA VAL A 64 -28.18 5.28 -19.65
C VAL A 64 -27.12 4.60 -20.51
N ALA A 65 -25.89 5.11 -20.43
CA ALA A 65 -24.77 4.59 -21.21
C ALA A 65 -24.25 3.26 -20.64
N GLU A 66 -24.19 3.13 -19.32
CA GLU A 66 -23.71 1.91 -18.68
C GLU A 66 -24.43 1.66 -17.35
N TYR A 67 -24.66 0.39 -17.01
CA TYR A 67 -25.17 -0.05 -15.72
C TYR A 67 -24.05 -0.69 -14.89
N TYR A 68 -24.18 -0.67 -13.55
CA TYR A 68 -23.27 -1.39 -12.69
C TYR A 68 -23.32 -2.91 -13.00
N SER A 69 -22.16 -3.52 -13.09
CA SER A 69 -22.07 -4.96 -13.38
C SER A 69 -22.82 -5.79 -12.35
N GLY A 70 -23.90 -6.47 -12.82
CA GLY A 70 -24.77 -7.29 -11.97
C GLY A 70 -25.96 -6.58 -11.35
N ASP A 71 -26.18 -5.30 -11.64
CA ASP A 71 -27.31 -4.51 -11.17
C ASP A 71 -27.91 -3.70 -12.33
N PRO A 72 -28.87 -4.27 -13.11
CA PRO A 72 -29.45 -3.61 -14.27
C PRO A 72 -30.36 -2.44 -13.91
N ASP A 73 -30.74 -2.28 -12.63
CA ASP A 73 -31.61 -1.20 -12.18
C ASP A 73 -30.81 0.01 -11.68
N ARG A 74 -29.48 -0.12 -11.60
CA ARG A 74 -28.60 0.96 -11.12
C ARG A 74 -27.75 1.50 -12.26
N PRO A 75 -28.08 2.71 -12.79
CA PRO A 75 -27.26 3.39 -13.77
C PRO A 75 -25.86 3.69 -13.19
N LYS A 76 -24.84 3.50 -14.00
CA LYS A 76 -23.47 3.86 -13.68
C LYS A 76 -23.06 5.13 -14.41
N ASP A 77 -23.25 5.13 -15.72
CA ASP A 77 -22.88 6.25 -16.58
C ASP A 77 -24.09 6.71 -17.40
N TYR A 78 -24.21 8.02 -17.56
CA TYR A 78 -25.21 8.64 -18.42
C TYR A 78 -24.60 9.13 -19.71
N GLY A 79 -25.37 9.09 -20.78
CA GLY A 79 -25.02 9.63 -22.07
C GLY A 79 -25.99 10.71 -22.50
N TYR A 80 -25.49 11.68 -23.24
CA TYR A 80 -26.29 12.73 -23.88
C TYR A 80 -26.06 12.65 -25.38
N VAL A 81 -27.15 12.67 -26.16
CA VAL A 81 -27.08 12.92 -27.59
C VAL A 81 -27.18 14.43 -27.79
N VAL A 82 -26.21 14.99 -28.45
CA VAL A 82 -26.09 16.44 -28.68
C VAL A 82 -26.11 16.73 -30.18
N TYR A 83 -26.87 17.74 -30.56
CA TYR A 83 -26.82 18.27 -31.90
C TYR A 83 -25.73 19.35 -32.02
N ASP A 84 -24.81 19.14 -32.93
CA ASP A 84 -23.81 20.14 -33.34
C ASP A 84 -24.31 20.93 -34.53
N ALA A 85 -24.80 22.13 -34.25
CA ALA A 85 -25.38 22.99 -35.25
C ALA A 85 -24.35 23.46 -36.33
N GLU A 86 -23.08 23.58 -35.96
CA GLU A 86 -22.02 23.96 -36.85
C GLU A 86 -21.68 22.85 -37.86
N ARG A 87 -21.67 21.60 -37.38
CA ARG A 87 -21.39 20.42 -38.20
C ARG A 87 -22.61 19.80 -38.84
N LYS A 88 -23.80 20.18 -38.37
CA LYS A 88 -25.09 19.61 -38.76
C LYS A 88 -25.13 18.09 -38.57
N SER A 89 -24.62 17.65 -37.42
CA SER A 89 -24.49 16.24 -37.09
C SER A 89 -24.75 15.99 -35.61
N PHE A 90 -25.00 14.73 -35.23
CA PHE A 90 -25.10 14.33 -33.84
C PHE A 90 -23.80 13.72 -33.35
N PHE A 91 -23.49 13.95 -32.12
CA PHE A 91 -22.47 13.22 -31.39
C PHE A 91 -22.97 12.93 -29.96
N CYS A 92 -22.27 12.07 -29.24
CA CYS A 92 -22.62 11.72 -27.90
C CYS A 92 -21.60 12.26 -26.89
N ILE A 93 -22.06 12.49 -25.67
CA ILE A 93 -21.20 12.76 -24.53
C ILE A 93 -21.49 11.67 -23.53
N LYS A 94 -20.47 11.00 -23.02
CA LYS A 94 -20.59 10.02 -21.95
C LYS A 94 -19.91 10.54 -20.71
N GLU A 95 -20.64 10.58 -19.61
CA GLU A 95 -20.14 10.99 -18.31
C GLU A 95 -19.72 9.74 -17.53
N SER A 96 -18.43 9.65 -17.21
CA SER A 96 -17.84 8.47 -16.58
C SER A 96 -17.88 8.50 -15.04
N ASP A 97 -18.39 9.56 -14.42
CA ASP A 97 -18.60 9.63 -12.97
C ASP A 97 -19.57 10.76 -12.64
N GLN A 98 -20.48 10.51 -11.71
CA GLN A 98 -21.48 11.50 -11.22
C GLN A 98 -20.81 12.64 -10.43
N ARG A 99 -19.79 13.29 -11.00
CA ARG A 99 -19.17 14.45 -10.37
C ARG A 99 -19.74 15.74 -10.92
N ASP A 100 -20.56 16.29 -10.06
CA ASP A 100 -20.87 17.69 -9.84
C ASP A 100 -20.38 18.71 -10.89
N GLY A 101 -21.29 19.25 -11.63
CA GLY A 101 -21.22 20.64 -12.07
C GLY A 101 -21.15 20.84 -13.58
N ASP A 102 -20.30 20.15 -14.33
CA ASP A 102 -20.10 20.45 -15.73
C ASP A 102 -21.29 20.05 -16.61
N TYR A 103 -22.06 19.06 -16.19
CA TYR A 103 -23.25 18.55 -16.88
C TYR A 103 -24.58 19.10 -16.37
N ALA A 104 -24.58 19.79 -15.25
CA ALA A 104 -25.79 20.48 -14.78
C ALA A 104 -26.31 21.46 -15.84
N SER A 105 -25.42 22.10 -16.61
CA SER A 105 -25.79 22.95 -17.72
C SER A 105 -26.39 22.18 -18.89
N LEU A 106 -25.91 20.97 -19.22
CA LEU A 106 -26.49 20.14 -20.27
C LEU A 106 -27.87 19.62 -19.87
N LEU A 107 -28.05 19.14 -18.63
CA LEU A 107 -29.35 18.76 -18.10
C LEU A 107 -30.34 19.95 -18.07
N TYR A 108 -29.86 21.13 -17.68
CA TYR A 108 -30.64 22.34 -17.68
C TYR A 108 -31.03 22.73 -19.12
N ASN A 109 -30.11 22.72 -20.04
CA ASN A 109 -30.37 22.99 -21.46
C ASN A 109 -31.32 21.95 -22.07
N LEU A 110 -31.20 20.67 -21.72
CA LEU A 110 -32.15 19.63 -22.14
C LEU A 110 -33.59 19.95 -21.67
N GLY A 111 -33.73 20.39 -20.43
CA GLY A 111 -35.00 20.85 -19.90
C GLY A 111 -35.53 22.10 -20.63
N LEU A 112 -34.68 23.07 -20.92
CA LEU A 112 -35.05 24.23 -21.70
C LEU A 112 -35.52 23.88 -23.12
N MET A 113 -34.82 22.91 -23.76
CA MET A 113 -35.23 22.41 -25.08
C MET A 113 -36.57 21.68 -25.03
N ALA A 114 -36.81 20.86 -24.02
CA ALA A 114 -38.10 20.17 -23.82
C ALA A 114 -39.25 21.16 -23.54
N GLU A 115 -38.99 22.24 -22.83
CA GLU A 115 -39.93 23.29 -22.53
C GLU A 115 -40.07 24.33 -23.68
N LEU A 116 -39.35 24.15 -24.78
CA LEU A 116 -39.31 25.12 -25.89
C LEU A 116 -38.85 26.52 -25.46
N ARG A 117 -38.00 26.62 -24.45
CA ARG A 117 -37.49 27.91 -23.98
C ARG A 117 -36.34 28.39 -24.86
N ALA A 118 -36.31 29.68 -25.10
CA ALA A 118 -35.42 30.30 -26.04
C ALA A 118 -33.94 30.00 -25.83
N THR A 119 -33.22 29.84 -26.96
CA THR A 119 -31.77 29.63 -27.02
C THR A 119 -30.92 30.66 -26.29
N LYS A 120 -31.40 31.89 -26.13
CA LYS A 120 -30.74 32.97 -25.35
C LYS A 120 -30.55 32.66 -23.85
N ASP A 121 -31.35 31.74 -23.30
CA ASP A 121 -31.26 31.32 -21.90
C ASP A 121 -30.31 30.09 -21.74
N MET A 122 -29.87 29.50 -22.85
CA MET A 122 -28.96 28.35 -22.85
C MET A 122 -27.56 28.82 -22.60
N THR A 123 -26.88 28.15 -21.68
CA THR A 123 -25.44 28.35 -21.48
C THR A 123 -24.70 27.19 -22.10
N PRO A 124 -23.87 27.44 -23.11
CA PRO A 124 -23.03 26.37 -23.67
C PRO A 124 -22.15 25.74 -22.61
N ALA A 125 -22.05 24.43 -22.63
CA ALA A 125 -21.13 23.68 -21.79
C ALA A 125 -19.85 23.38 -22.56
N VAL A 126 -18.70 23.60 -21.95
CA VAL A 126 -17.42 23.12 -22.49
C VAL A 126 -17.19 21.72 -21.96
N VAL A 127 -17.21 20.75 -22.86
CA VAL A 127 -16.98 19.34 -22.52
C VAL A 127 -15.55 18.97 -22.91
N GLU A 128 -14.82 18.40 -21.96
CA GLU A 128 -13.47 17.91 -22.18
C GLU A 128 -13.42 16.41 -21.96
N GLY A 129 -12.76 15.69 -22.88
CA GLY A 129 -12.66 14.25 -22.79
C GLY A 129 -11.96 13.60 -23.97
N SER A 130 -11.91 12.29 -23.95
CA SER A 130 -11.41 11.49 -25.07
C SER A 130 -12.48 11.37 -26.15
N LEU A 131 -12.09 11.65 -27.40
CA LEU A 131 -12.98 11.42 -28.54
C LEU A 131 -12.86 9.96 -29.00
N GLU A 132 -13.92 9.21 -28.87
CA GLU A 132 -13.97 7.79 -29.23
C GLU A 132 -15.03 7.51 -30.29
N LEU A 133 -14.74 6.53 -31.16
CA LEU A 133 -15.73 6.03 -32.10
C LEU A 133 -16.67 5.10 -31.30
N MET A 134 -17.99 5.32 -31.43
CA MET A 134 -18.99 4.51 -30.74
C MET A 134 -19.10 3.11 -31.32
N ASP A 135 -19.32 2.13 -30.48
CA ASP A 135 -19.68 0.79 -30.93
C ASP A 135 -21.18 0.73 -31.33
N GLN A 136 -21.57 -0.35 -31.99
CA GLN A 136 -22.94 -0.49 -32.50
C GLN A 136 -23.99 -0.51 -31.38
N ALA A 137 -23.67 -1.08 -30.22
CA ALA A 137 -24.60 -1.16 -29.10
C ALA A 137 -24.84 0.22 -28.47
N ASP A 138 -23.80 1.05 -28.40
CA ASP A 138 -23.93 2.44 -27.95
C ASP A 138 -24.71 3.30 -28.95
N ILE A 139 -24.47 3.08 -30.24
CA ILE A 139 -25.24 3.75 -31.32
C ILE A 139 -26.72 3.39 -31.22
N ASP A 140 -27.03 2.11 -31.05
CA ASP A 140 -28.42 1.64 -30.94
C ASP A 140 -29.14 2.26 -29.73
N ARG A 141 -28.44 2.41 -28.59
CA ARG A 141 -28.98 3.12 -27.40
C ARG A 141 -29.22 4.60 -27.65
N ALA A 142 -28.27 5.27 -28.28
CA ALA A 142 -28.41 6.67 -28.63
C ALA A 142 -29.57 6.91 -29.59
N LEU A 143 -29.72 6.06 -30.61
CA LEU A 143 -30.82 6.12 -31.56
C LEU A 143 -32.17 5.87 -30.89
N ALA A 144 -32.28 4.88 -29.99
CA ALA A 144 -33.49 4.64 -29.23
C ALA A 144 -33.87 5.85 -28.35
N ALA A 145 -32.89 6.48 -27.71
CA ALA A 145 -33.12 7.68 -26.92
C ALA A 145 -33.59 8.86 -27.77
N LEU A 146 -33.08 8.99 -29.00
CA LEU A 146 -33.56 10.00 -29.95
C LEU A 146 -35.00 9.74 -30.37
N GLU A 147 -35.40 8.48 -30.57
CA GLU A 147 -36.78 8.10 -30.94
C GLU A 147 -37.80 8.39 -29.81
N GLU A 148 -37.36 8.25 -28.58
CA GLU A 148 -38.18 8.50 -27.39
C GLU A 148 -38.13 9.96 -26.93
N SER A 149 -37.28 10.80 -27.53
CA SER A 149 -37.08 12.17 -27.11
C SER A 149 -38.32 13.05 -27.37
N GLU A 150 -38.76 13.75 -26.35
CA GLU A 150 -39.85 14.75 -26.47
C GLU A 150 -39.45 15.87 -27.45
N ILE A 151 -38.17 16.24 -27.48
CA ILE A 151 -37.64 17.28 -28.38
C ILE A 151 -37.84 16.87 -29.85
N VAL A 152 -37.53 15.60 -30.13
CA VAL A 152 -37.69 15.03 -31.48
C VAL A 152 -39.16 14.95 -31.87
N SER A 153 -40.02 14.53 -30.93
CA SER A 153 -41.48 14.50 -31.12
C SER A 153 -42.06 15.89 -31.41
N LEU A 154 -41.65 16.89 -30.64
CA LEU A 154 -42.01 18.30 -30.86
C LEU A 154 -41.59 18.78 -32.25
N TYR A 155 -40.40 18.43 -32.69
CA TYR A 155 -39.93 18.78 -34.02
C TYR A 155 -40.85 18.22 -35.14
N TYR A 156 -41.24 16.95 -35.01
CA TYR A 156 -42.19 16.35 -35.97
C TYR A 156 -43.54 17.02 -35.97
N GLU A 157 -44.08 17.40 -34.81
CA GLU A 157 -45.31 18.14 -34.67
C GLU A 157 -45.20 19.52 -35.33
N MET A 158 -44.15 20.26 -35.03
CA MET A 158 -43.91 21.59 -35.66
C MET A 158 -43.72 21.50 -37.17
N ARG A 159 -43.07 20.47 -37.69
CA ARG A 159 -42.93 20.28 -39.13
C ARG A 159 -44.25 20.01 -39.82
N ASN A 160 -45.16 19.32 -39.17
CA ASN A 160 -46.46 18.97 -39.73
C ASN A 160 -47.50 20.11 -39.59
N ASP A 161 -47.34 21.01 -38.61
CA ASP A 161 -48.18 22.18 -38.42
C ASP A 161 -47.38 23.47 -38.38
N ARG A 162 -47.02 23.93 -39.57
CA ARG A 162 -46.19 25.13 -39.76
C ARG A 162 -46.87 26.40 -39.28
N SER A 163 -48.22 26.44 -39.26
CA SER A 163 -48.97 27.57 -38.76
C SER A 163 -48.91 27.68 -37.25
N TYR A 164 -48.87 26.55 -36.54
CA TYR A 164 -48.65 26.49 -35.11
C TYR A 164 -47.23 26.98 -34.74
N TYR A 165 -46.24 26.57 -35.51
CA TYR A 165 -44.84 26.99 -35.34
C TYR A 165 -44.71 28.51 -35.57
N GLU A 166 -45.22 29.05 -36.66
CA GLU A 166 -45.13 30.49 -36.98
C GLU A 166 -45.83 31.36 -35.93
N SER A 167 -46.94 30.91 -35.38
CA SER A 167 -47.67 31.64 -34.31
C SER A 167 -46.97 31.58 -32.93
N TYR A 168 -46.25 30.53 -32.65
CA TYR A 168 -45.56 30.36 -31.38
C TYR A 168 -44.11 30.85 -31.41
N ALA A 169 -43.40 30.65 -32.53
CA ALA A 169 -41.99 31.03 -32.72
C ALA A 169 -41.79 32.54 -32.68
N ASP A 170 -42.68 33.32 -33.31
CA ASP A 170 -42.60 34.80 -33.31
C ASP A 170 -42.78 35.39 -31.89
N ALA A 171 -43.44 34.67 -30.97
CA ALA A 171 -43.73 35.21 -29.64
C ALA A 171 -42.68 34.81 -28.58
N TYR A 172 -42.04 33.64 -28.71
CA TYR A 172 -41.25 33.04 -27.62
C TYR A 172 -39.87 32.53 -27.99
N TYR A 173 -39.59 32.26 -29.28
CA TYR A 173 -38.34 31.65 -29.73
C TYR A 173 -37.63 32.53 -30.75
N GLY A 174 -36.45 32.94 -30.45
CA GLY A 174 -35.64 33.65 -31.46
C GLY A 174 -35.46 32.84 -32.75
N ASP A 175 -35.25 33.48 -33.88
CA ASP A 175 -35.05 32.90 -35.21
C ASP A 175 -34.00 31.75 -35.24
N GLU A 176 -33.02 31.79 -34.33
CA GLU A 176 -31.97 30.79 -34.28
C GLU A 176 -32.46 29.40 -33.82
N TYR A 177 -33.34 29.33 -32.82
CA TYR A 177 -33.84 28.06 -32.31
C TYR A 177 -34.70 27.32 -33.35
N GLY A 178 -35.52 28.01 -34.05
CA GLY A 178 -36.32 27.44 -35.13
C GLY A 178 -35.46 26.85 -36.25
N LYS A 179 -34.37 27.53 -36.62
CA LYS A 179 -33.40 27.00 -37.61
C LYS A 179 -32.69 25.75 -37.08
N VAL A 180 -32.24 25.75 -35.85
CA VAL A 180 -31.58 24.57 -35.20
C VAL A 180 -32.50 23.37 -35.20
N LEU A 181 -33.79 23.55 -34.81
CA LEU A 181 -34.77 22.48 -34.84
C LEU A 181 -35.05 21.97 -36.27
N GLU A 182 -35.16 22.85 -37.25
CA GLU A 182 -35.37 22.46 -38.66
C GLU A 182 -34.21 21.67 -39.20
N GLU A 183 -32.97 22.15 -38.97
CA GLU A 183 -31.74 21.47 -39.40
C GLU A 183 -31.57 20.13 -38.70
N MET A 184 -31.78 20.06 -37.36
CA MET A 184 -31.74 18.85 -36.59
C MET A 184 -32.72 17.79 -37.07
N GLY A 185 -33.94 18.21 -37.39
CA GLY A 185 -34.92 17.32 -37.95
C GLY A 185 -34.61 16.78 -39.32
N GLN A 186 -33.93 17.59 -40.14
CA GLN A 186 -33.44 17.11 -41.42
C GLN A 186 -32.39 16.03 -41.25
N VAL A 187 -31.44 16.22 -40.33
CA VAL A 187 -30.41 15.20 -39.98
C VAL A 187 -31.03 13.94 -39.40
N LEU A 188 -32.05 14.05 -38.56
CA LEU A 188 -32.79 12.91 -38.03
C LEU A 188 -33.54 12.12 -39.13
N TYR A 189 -34.05 12.83 -40.11
CA TYR A 189 -34.75 12.22 -41.23
C TYR A 189 -33.78 11.49 -42.16
N ASP A 190 -32.61 12.09 -42.40
CA ASP A 190 -31.54 11.51 -43.22
C ASP A 190 -30.62 10.58 -42.39
N ARG A 191 -31.19 9.70 -41.61
CA ARG A 191 -30.41 8.73 -40.74
C ARG A 191 -29.38 7.92 -41.53
N ALA A 192 -29.61 7.71 -42.83
CA ALA A 192 -28.67 7.06 -43.75
C ALA A 192 -27.40 7.88 -44.03
N ALA A 193 -27.42 9.20 -43.76
CA ALA A 193 -26.27 10.08 -44.04
C ALA A 193 -25.19 10.01 -42.95
N GLN A 194 -25.54 9.73 -41.68
CA GLN A 194 -24.56 9.66 -40.62
C GLN A 194 -24.05 8.24 -40.45
N THR A 195 -22.91 7.92 -41.07
CA THR A 195 -22.32 6.58 -41.01
C THR A 195 -21.40 6.37 -39.82
N GLN A 196 -20.98 7.42 -39.15
CA GLN A 196 -20.04 7.36 -38.00
C GLN A 196 -20.55 8.20 -36.84
N TRP A 197 -20.57 7.60 -35.67
CA TRP A 197 -20.94 8.24 -34.42
C TRP A 197 -19.75 8.34 -33.50
N TYR A 198 -19.52 9.53 -32.95
CA TYR A 198 -18.44 9.80 -32.02
C TYR A 198 -19.02 10.13 -30.65
N CYS A 199 -18.27 9.75 -29.62
CA CYS A 199 -18.59 10.06 -28.24
C CYS A 199 -17.40 10.77 -27.59
N ILE A 200 -17.67 11.86 -26.88
CA ILE A 200 -16.69 12.46 -25.97
C ILE A 200 -16.87 11.78 -24.61
N GLU A 201 -15.91 10.93 -24.25
CA GLU A 201 -15.86 10.35 -22.90
C GLU A 201 -15.27 11.37 -21.93
N SER A 202 -16.13 12.06 -21.23
CA SER A 202 -15.72 13.03 -20.24
C SER A 202 -15.00 12.39 -19.07
N GLY A 203 -14.05 13.13 -18.49
CA GLY A 203 -13.26 12.63 -17.36
C GLY A 203 -12.30 11.51 -17.73
N SER A 204 -12.10 11.22 -19.04
CA SER A 204 -11.15 10.24 -19.53
C SER A 204 -10.16 10.83 -20.53
N VAL A 205 -9.00 10.19 -20.68
CA VAL A 205 -8.00 10.48 -21.70
C VAL A 205 -7.63 9.15 -22.35
N ASN A 206 -7.99 8.97 -23.62
CA ASN A 206 -7.76 7.75 -24.39
C ASN A 206 -8.25 6.49 -23.62
N GLY A 207 -9.52 6.53 -23.15
CA GLY A 207 -10.16 5.45 -22.41
C GLY A 207 -9.64 5.22 -20.97
N VAL A 208 -8.77 6.08 -20.47
CA VAL A 208 -8.28 6.01 -19.08
C VAL A 208 -8.91 7.13 -18.26
N VAL A 209 -9.68 6.78 -17.23
CA VAL A 209 -10.30 7.74 -16.32
C VAL A 209 -9.22 8.58 -15.62
N ILE A 210 -9.40 9.89 -15.57
CA ILE A 210 -8.41 10.83 -15.03
C ILE A 210 -8.02 10.50 -13.58
N SER A 211 -8.97 10.07 -12.74
CA SER A 211 -8.66 9.65 -11.36
C SER A 211 -7.73 8.44 -11.31
N ASP A 212 -7.97 7.43 -12.16
CA ASP A 212 -7.14 6.23 -12.25
C ASP A 212 -5.75 6.55 -12.81
N MET A 213 -5.69 7.45 -13.77
CA MET A 213 -4.44 7.96 -14.31
C MET A 213 -3.56 8.59 -13.22
N TRP A 214 -4.14 9.48 -12.39
CA TRP A 214 -3.42 10.08 -11.26
C TRP A 214 -2.94 9.06 -10.24
N ILE A 215 -3.78 8.06 -9.91
CA ILE A 215 -3.38 6.95 -9.02
C ILE A 215 -2.18 6.21 -9.60
N CYS A 216 -2.20 5.87 -10.89
CA CYS A 216 -1.11 5.18 -11.57
C CYS A 216 0.20 6.01 -11.56
N ILE A 217 0.12 7.31 -11.85
CA ILE A 217 1.28 8.21 -11.88
C ILE A 217 1.89 8.36 -10.48
N LEU A 218 1.08 8.59 -9.47
CA LEU A 218 1.55 8.68 -8.08
C LEU A 218 2.18 7.36 -7.61
N ALA A 219 1.56 6.23 -7.95
CA ALA A 219 2.08 4.91 -7.62
C ALA A 219 3.41 4.62 -8.36
N ALA A 220 3.53 5.00 -9.63
CA ALA A 220 4.77 4.88 -10.40
C ALA A 220 5.89 5.73 -9.78
N GLY A 221 5.60 6.97 -9.43
CA GLY A 221 6.54 7.88 -8.75
C GLY A 221 7.03 7.33 -7.42
N LEU A 222 6.11 6.80 -6.60
CA LEU A 222 6.44 6.20 -5.32
C LEU A 222 7.31 4.93 -5.48
N SER A 223 6.99 4.07 -6.45
CA SER A 223 7.80 2.89 -6.78
C SER A 223 9.21 3.29 -7.22
N ALA A 224 9.35 4.33 -8.03
CA ALA A 224 10.65 4.87 -8.44
C ALA A 224 11.47 5.39 -7.24
N LEU A 225 10.83 6.08 -6.29
CA LEU A 225 11.47 6.53 -5.05
C LEU A 225 11.96 5.36 -4.18
N ILE A 226 11.18 4.27 -4.09
CA ILE A 226 11.57 3.04 -3.39
C ILE A 226 12.81 2.43 -4.05
N ALA A 227 12.84 2.34 -5.38
CA ALA A 227 14.00 1.85 -6.12
C ALA A 227 15.25 2.70 -5.85
N LEU A 228 15.12 4.03 -5.89
CA LEU A 228 16.21 4.97 -5.61
C LEU A 228 16.73 4.84 -4.18
N GLY A 229 15.84 4.77 -3.19
CA GLY A 229 16.21 4.56 -1.78
C GLY A 229 16.96 3.24 -1.55
N SER A 230 16.53 2.17 -2.23
CA SER A 230 17.19 0.87 -2.20
C SER A 230 18.57 0.92 -2.87
N LEU A 231 18.68 1.65 -3.98
CA LEU A 231 19.95 1.87 -4.68
C LEU A 231 20.96 2.63 -3.80
N ILE A 232 20.55 3.75 -3.20
CA ILE A 232 21.37 4.50 -2.25
C ILE A 232 21.81 3.60 -1.10
N SER A 233 20.92 2.76 -0.55
CA SER A 233 21.26 1.78 0.50
C SER A 233 22.30 0.74 0.09
N LEU A 234 22.41 0.41 -1.20
CA LEU A 234 23.46 -0.47 -1.74
C LEU A 234 24.84 0.18 -1.61
N PHE A 235 24.95 1.46 -1.92
CA PHE A 235 26.22 2.18 -1.92
C PHE A 235 26.59 2.69 -0.51
N THR A 236 25.63 3.13 0.29
CA THR A 236 25.87 3.68 1.64
C THR A 236 25.94 2.61 2.74
N GLY A 237 25.67 1.36 2.44
CA GLY A 237 25.72 0.23 3.37
C GLY A 237 27.13 -0.13 3.80
N GLY A 238 27.92 0.85 4.27
CA GLY A 238 29.23 0.64 4.88
C GLY A 238 29.14 -0.32 6.08
N LYS A 239 30.13 -1.19 6.25
CA LYS A 239 30.35 -1.91 7.50
C LYS A 239 30.43 -0.87 8.60
N ALA A 240 29.57 -0.97 9.62
CA ALA A 240 29.84 -0.26 10.86
C ALA A 240 31.25 -0.63 11.28
N GLY A 241 32.16 0.33 11.24
CA GLY A 241 33.56 0.10 11.63
C GLY A 241 33.57 -0.58 12.99
N LYS A 242 34.41 -1.59 13.18
CA LYS A 242 34.73 -2.09 14.52
C LYS A 242 35.21 -0.87 15.30
N GLY A 243 34.41 -0.44 16.29
CA GLY A 243 34.88 0.63 17.17
C GLY A 243 36.19 0.20 17.82
N ASP A 244 37.04 1.15 18.05
CA ASP A 244 38.35 0.89 18.64
C ASP A 244 38.18 0.10 19.96
N ARG A 245 39.12 -0.79 20.20
CA ARG A 245 39.22 -1.56 21.45
C ARG A 245 39.28 -0.52 22.60
N PRO A 246 38.52 -0.72 23.70
CA PRO A 246 38.63 0.17 24.85
C PRO A 246 40.06 0.28 25.30
N ALA A 247 40.49 1.46 25.72
CA ALA A 247 41.79 1.64 26.32
C ALA A 247 41.96 0.74 27.57
N ASP A 248 43.16 0.37 27.91
CA ASP A 248 43.43 -0.47 29.11
C ASP A 248 42.94 0.19 30.40
N THR A 249 42.75 1.54 30.40
CA THR A 249 42.20 2.33 31.47
C THR A 249 40.67 2.36 31.52
N ALA A 250 39.99 1.68 30.56
CA ALA A 250 38.52 1.66 30.53
C ALA A 250 37.95 0.90 31.73
N SER A 251 36.77 1.30 32.17
CA SER A 251 36.05 0.65 33.26
C SER A 251 35.70 -0.82 32.93
N ALA A 252 35.53 -1.65 33.94
CA ALA A 252 35.15 -3.05 33.76
C ALA A 252 33.82 -3.15 33.01
N MET A 253 32.88 -2.24 33.27
CA MET A 253 31.60 -2.18 32.57
C MET A 253 31.80 -1.89 31.08
N GLU A 254 32.67 -0.97 30.70
CA GLU A 254 32.94 -0.66 29.29
C GLU A 254 33.55 -1.85 28.57
N ARG A 255 34.48 -2.56 29.22
CA ARG A 255 35.11 -3.79 28.70
C ARG A 255 34.07 -4.90 28.51
N LEU A 256 33.15 -5.09 29.49
CA LEU A 256 32.05 -6.05 29.39
C LEU A 256 31.15 -5.73 28.20
N LEU A 257 30.73 -4.46 28.06
CA LEU A 257 29.87 -4.04 26.94
C LEU A 257 30.58 -4.20 25.58
N TYR A 258 31.87 -4.00 25.52
CA TYR A 258 32.66 -4.24 24.32
C TYR A 258 32.70 -5.72 23.95
N GLU A 259 32.95 -6.62 24.90
CA GLU A 259 32.90 -8.06 24.67
C GLU A 259 31.52 -8.55 24.22
N GLN A 260 30.45 -7.94 24.72
CA GLN A 260 29.08 -8.31 24.32
C GLN A 260 28.71 -7.79 22.92
N ARG A 261 29.53 -6.93 22.33
CA ARG A 261 29.22 -6.28 21.06
C ARG A 261 29.03 -7.25 19.91
N ASP A 262 29.96 -8.17 19.72
CA ASP A 262 29.93 -9.12 18.60
C ASP A 262 28.68 -10.02 18.67
N TRP A 263 28.33 -10.48 19.87
CA TRP A 263 27.13 -11.25 20.13
C TRP A 263 25.85 -10.42 19.87
N VAL A 264 25.79 -9.19 20.33
CA VAL A 264 24.68 -8.27 20.09
C VAL A 264 24.55 -7.95 18.61
N GLU A 265 25.66 -7.75 17.89
CA GLU A 265 25.64 -7.53 16.44
C GLU A 265 25.11 -8.77 15.70
N GLU A 266 25.51 -9.96 16.11
CA GLU A 266 24.98 -11.22 15.56
C GLU A 266 23.45 -11.31 15.76
N TRP A 267 22.97 -11.00 16.96
CA TRP A 267 21.54 -10.94 17.26
C TRP A 267 20.81 -9.92 16.37
N CYS A 268 21.33 -8.72 16.22
CA CYS A 268 20.73 -7.71 15.36
C CYS A 268 20.65 -8.16 13.90
N GLN A 269 21.70 -8.82 13.39
CA GLN A 269 21.71 -9.38 12.03
C GLN A 269 20.67 -10.50 11.89
N TYR A 270 20.53 -11.35 12.89
CA TYR A 270 19.53 -12.40 12.89
C TYR A 270 18.09 -11.81 12.85
N CYS A 271 17.78 -10.82 13.70
CA CYS A 271 16.50 -10.16 13.72
C CYS A 271 16.17 -9.47 12.38
N LEU A 272 17.15 -8.79 11.77
CA LEU A 272 16.99 -8.18 10.45
C LEU A 272 16.80 -9.23 9.35
N GLY A 273 17.46 -10.37 9.43
CA GLY A 273 17.27 -11.49 8.50
C GLY A 273 15.87 -12.07 8.56
N ARG A 274 15.32 -12.20 9.78
CA ARG A 274 13.93 -12.65 10.01
C ARG A 274 12.92 -11.64 9.49
N ALA A 275 13.09 -10.36 9.83
CA ALA A 275 12.23 -9.29 9.33
C ALA A 275 12.21 -9.21 7.80
N SER A 276 13.36 -9.47 7.16
CA SER A 276 13.44 -9.55 5.70
C SER A 276 12.57 -10.67 5.12
N ARG A 277 12.53 -11.85 5.74
CA ARG A 277 11.65 -12.95 5.29
C ARG A 277 10.17 -12.57 5.43
N SER A 278 9.79 -11.99 6.57
CA SER A 278 8.41 -11.50 6.78
C SER A 278 8.03 -10.41 5.78
N ALA A 279 8.97 -9.55 5.42
CA ALA A 279 8.77 -8.52 4.40
C ALA A 279 8.49 -9.13 3.01
N TYR A 280 9.23 -10.16 2.59
CA TYR A 280 8.94 -10.84 1.32
C TYR A 280 7.59 -11.55 1.32
N ILE A 281 7.24 -12.19 2.44
CA ILE A 281 5.93 -12.83 2.59
C ILE A 281 4.80 -11.80 2.49
N SER A 282 4.97 -10.60 3.06
CA SER A 282 3.96 -9.53 2.97
C SER A 282 3.75 -9.06 1.54
N VAL A 283 4.82 -8.95 0.74
CA VAL A 283 4.70 -8.60 -0.70
C VAL A 283 3.87 -9.66 -1.43
N ALA A 284 4.19 -10.95 -1.24
CA ALA A 284 3.45 -12.04 -1.87
C ALA A 284 1.96 -12.04 -1.47
N ILE A 285 1.66 -11.79 -0.18
CA ILE A 285 0.28 -11.70 0.32
C ILE A 285 -0.48 -10.56 -0.37
N TRP A 286 0.11 -9.37 -0.48
CA TRP A 286 -0.55 -8.23 -1.11
C TRP A 286 -0.81 -8.45 -2.60
N VAL A 287 0.14 -9.05 -3.33
CA VAL A 287 -0.04 -9.39 -4.75
C VAL A 287 -1.20 -10.37 -4.94
N VAL A 288 -1.26 -11.42 -4.10
CA VAL A 288 -2.35 -12.41 -4.15
C VAL A 288 -3.69 -11.77 -3.77
N LEU A 289 -3.73 -10.94 -2.72
CA LEU A 289 -4.95 -10.25 -2.29
C LEU A 289 -5.51 -9.31 -3.36
N MET A 290 -4.65 -8.51 -3.96
CA MET A 290 -5.07 -7.57 -5.02
C MET A 290 -5.49 -8.31 -6.29
N GLY A 291 -4.78 -9.36 -6.70
CA GLY A 291 -5.19 -10.20 -7.81
C GLY A 291 -6.55 -10.89 -7.56
N ALA A 292 -6.75 -11.43 -6.36
CA ALA A 292 -8.03 -12.02 -5.96
C ALA A 292 -9.16 -10.98 -5.92
N LEU A 293 -8.90 -9.78 -5.40
CA LEU A 293 -9.88 -8.69 -5.37
C LEU A 293 -10.33 -8.34 -6.79
N GLY A 294 -9.39 -8.14 -7.73
CA GLY A 294 -9.73 -7.87 -9.14
C GLY A 294 -10.59 -8.97 -9.76
N PHE A 295 -10.30 -10.24 -9.41
CA PHE A 295 -11.10 -11.38 -9.86
C PHE A 295 -12.51 -11.39 -9.24
N PHE A 296 -12.64 -11.14 -7.94
CA PHE A 296 -13.94 -11.11 -7.25
C PHE A 296 -14.88 -10.03 -7.76
N ILE A 297 -14.36 -8.85 -8.12
CA ILE A 297 -15.15 -7.75 -8.69
C ILE A 297 -15.35 -7.90 -10.21
N LYS A 298 -15.03 -9.09 -10.76
CA LYS A 298 -15.20 -9.44 -12.18
C LYS A 298 -14.55 -8.45 -13.15
N MET A 299 -13.41 -7.89 -12.76
CA MET A 299 -12.65 -6.99 -13.66
C MET A 299 -12.09 -7.75 -14.86
N PRO A 300 -11.99 -7.11 -16.03
CA PRO A 300 -11.32 -7.70 -17.19
C PRO A 300 -9.90 -8.15 -16.82
N THR A 301 -9.51 -9.32 -17.31
CA THR A 301 -8.20 -9.95 -16.99
C THR A 301 -7.04 -8.98 -17.23
N GLN A 302 -7.10 -8.19 -18.31
CA GLN A 302 -6.12 -7.19 -18.63
C GLN A 302 -5.97 -6.13 -17.51
N LYS A 303 -7.07 -5.60 -16.95
CA LYS A 303 -7.05 -4.64 -15.83
C LYS A 303 -6.47 -5.26 -14.56
N ILE A 304 -6.68 -6.56 -14.32
CA ILE A 304 -6.07 -7.25 -13.17
C ILE A 304 -4.55 -7.25 -13.28
N PHE A 305 -4.01 -7.61 -14.45
CA PHE A 305 -2.56 -7.66 -14.65
C PHE A 305 -1.91 -6.28 -14.67
N VAL A 306 -2.57 -5.29 -15.24
CA VAL A 306 -1.97 -3.97 -15.47
C VAL A 306 -2.15 -3.03 -14.29
N PHE A 307 -3.22 -3.17 -13.51
CA PHE A 307 -3.52 -2.28 -12.37
C PHE A 307 -3.40 -2.98 -11.01
N TYR A 308 -4.17 -4.06 -10.79
CA TYR A 308 -4.28 -4.67 -9.47
C TYR A 308 -2.98 -5.36 -9.01
N LEU A 309 -2.28 -6.07 -9.88
CA LEU A 309 -1.03 -6.72 -9.51
C LEU A 309 0.11 -5.71 -9.24
N PRO A 310 0.34 -4.67 -10.05
CA PRO A 310 1.29 -3.61 -9.71
C PRO A 310 0.94 -2.86 -8.42
N LEU A 311 -0.34 -2.58 -8.16
CA LEU A 311 -0.79 -1.98 -6.91
C LEU A 311 -0.52 -2.90 -5.71
N GLY A 312 -0.76 -4.20 -5.85
CA GLY A 312 -0.42 -5.21 -4.85
C GLY A 312 1.07 -5.26 -4.55
N LEU A 313 1.91 -5.18 -5.58
CA LEU A 313 3.36 -5.07 -5.46
C LEU A 313 3.75 -3.81 -4.67
N LEU A 314 3.22 -2.65 -5.01
CA LEU A 314 3.49 -1.39 -4.33
C LEU A 314 3.10 -1.43 -2.84
N LEU A 315 1.87 -1.88 -2.51
CA LEU A 315 1.41 -2.00 -1.13
C LEU A 315 2.25 -2.99 -0.33
N GLY A 316 2.64 -4.10 -0.97
CA GLY A 316 3.54 -5.09 -0.41
C GLY A 316 4.91 -4.52 -0.09
N GLU A 317 5.50 -3.75 -1.00
CA GLU A 317 6.79 -3.08 -0.79
C GLU A 317 6.73 -2.04 0.32
N LEU A 318 5.69 -1.22 0.39
CA LEU A 318 5.49 -0.25 1.48
C LEU A 318 5.41 -0.95 2.84
N THR A 319 4.62 -2.04 2.91
CA THR A 319 4.51 -2.87 4.13
C THR A 319 5.86 -3.49 4.49
N ALA A 320 6.59 -4.01 3.51
CA ALA A 320 7.93 -4.57 3.70
C ALA A 320 8.93 -3.53 4.21
N LEU A 321 8.93 -2.33 3.65
CA LEU A 321 9.77 -1.22 4.10
C LEU A 321 9.43 -0.81 5.53
N PHE A 322 8.14 -0.74 5.88
CA PHE A 322 7.70 -0.42 7.24
C PHE A 322 8.19 -1.47 8.24
N ILE A 323 8.03 -2.77 7.95
CA ILE A 323 8.53 -3.88 8.78
C ILE A 323 10.05 -3.73 9.00
N LEU A 324 10.81 -3.50 7.92
CA LEU A 324 12.25 -3.36 7.98
C LEU A 324 12.68 -2.09 8.73
N TRP A 325 11.97 -0.99 8.56
CA TRP A 325 12.24 0.27 9.27
C TRP A 325 12.05 0.14 10.78
N VAL A 326 10.92 -0.44 11.21
CA VAL A 326 10.63 -0.72 12.62
C VAL A 326 11.72 -1.63 13.21
N GLN A 327 12.01 -2.74 12.54
CA GLN A 327 13.01 -3.70 13.02
C GLN A 327 14.42 -3.08 13.08
N LYS A 328 14.82 -2.30 12.07
CA LYS A 328 16.11 -1.58 12.08
C LYS A 328 16.18 -0.55 13.21
N GLY A 329 15.06 0.06 13.55
CA GLY A 329 14.95 0.98 14.69
C GLY A 329 15.17 0.30 16.04
N GLN A 330 14.69 -0.93 16.18
CA GLN A 330 14.80 -1.74 17.41
C GLN A 330 16.12 -2.50 17.50
N SER A 331 16.63 -3.02 16.38
CA SER A 331 17.86 -3.85 16.31
C SER A 331 19.12 -3.02 16.07
N LYS A 332 19.31 -1.95 16.85
CA LYS A 332 20.55 -1.16 16.84
C LYS A 332 21.48 -1.64 17.97
N PRO A 333 22.70 -2.17 17.68
CA PRO A 333 23.60 -2.66 18.71
C PRO A 333 23.83 -1.66 19.83
N LYS A 334 24.10 -0.40 19.50
CA LYS A 334 24.28 0.67 20.50
C LYS A 334 23.09 0.84 21.45
N LYS A 335 21.85 0.67 20.96
CA LYS A 335 20.64 0.76 21.81
C LYS A 335 20.52 -0.43 22.75
N ILE A 336 20.85 -1.63 22.26
CA ILE A 336 20.80 -2.86 23.08
C ILE A 336 21.86 -2.78 24.16
N LEU A 337 23.11 -2.45 23.83
CA LEU A 337 24.18 -2.27 24.79
C LEU A 337 23.88 -1.19 25.82
N LYS A 338 23.33 -0.04 25.42
CA LYS A 338 22.87 0.99 26.36
C LYS A 338 21.77 0.49 27.30
N ARG A 339 20.85 -0.32 26.79
CA ARG A 339 19.79 -0.94 27.60
C ARG A 339 20.38 -1.94 28.59
N MET A 340 21.32 -2.78 28.14
CA MET A 340 22.05 -3.74 28.98
C MET A 340 22.73 -3.01 30.14
N ALA A 341 23.52 -1.97 29.86
CA ALA A 341 24.16 -1.16 30.89
C ALA A 341 23.16 -0.54 31.89
N LYS A 342 22.01 -0.05 31.39
CA LYS A 342 20.96 0.50 32.25
C LYS A 342 20.36 -0.57 33.18
N HIS A 343 20.12 -1.76 32.70
CA HIS A 343 19.57 -2.84 33.51
C HIS A 343 20.57 -3.37 34.53
N ILE A 344 21.87 -3.49 34.20
CA ILE A 344 22.91 -3.86 35.15
C ILE A 344 22.98 -2.82 36.27
N ARG A 345 23.03 -1.52 35.96
CA ARG A 345 23.05 -0.45 36.98
C ARG A 345 21.80 -0.47 37.85
N LYS A 346 20.65 -0.82 37.30
CA LYS A 346 19.40 -0.94 38.06
C LYS A 346 19.43 -2.17 39.04
N ALA A 347 20.06 -3.26 38.58
CA ALA A 347 20.23 -4.44 39.41
C ALA A 347 21.22 -4.24 40.58
N PHE A 348 22.19 -3.36 40.40
CA PHE A 348 23.25 -3.00 41.34
C PHE A 348 23.23 -1.51 41.67
N PRO A 349 22.34 -1.03 42.55
CA PRO A 349 22.20 0.40 42.80
C PRO A 349 23.34 0.98 43.66
N ALA A 350 24.11 0.16 44.35
CA ALA A 350 25.22 0.62 45.21
C ALA A 350 26.39 1.14 44.34
N PRO A 351 27.04 2.22 44.73
CA PRO A 351 28.23 2.70 44.01
C PRO A 351 29.33 1.65 43.93
N GLY A 352 29.88 1.41 42.74
CA GLY A 352 30.91 0.38 42.48
C GLY A 352 30.38 -1.04 42.21
N ALA A 353 29.18 -1.38 42.66
CA ALA A 353 28.64 -2.74 42.47
C ALA A 353 28.43 -3.15 41.00
N PRO A 354 28.06 -2.29 40.05
CA PRO A 354 28.05 -2.63 38.66
C PRO A 354 29.43 -3.00 38.09
N GLU A 355 30.48 -2.35 38.56
CA GLU A 355 31.86 -2.61 38.17
C GLU A 355 32.35 -3.96 38.73
N GLU A 356 32.03 -4.27 40.03
CA GLU A 356 32.33 -5.57 40.63
C GLU A 356 31.66 -6.71 39.84
N PHE A 357 30.42 -6.53 39.44
CA PHE A 357 29.74 -7.48 38.58
C PHE A 357 30.44 -7.67 37.26
N ALA A 358 30.83 -6.55 36.61
CA ALA A 358 31.51 -6.59 35.33
C ALA A 358 32.90 -7.28 35.43
N GLU A 359 33.63 -7.04 36.51
CA GLU A 359 34.91 -7.71 36.78
C GLU A 359 34.74 -9.21 36.95
N ASP A 360 33.75 -9.67 37.77
CA ASP A 360 33.44 -11.07 37.97
C ASP A 360 33.07 -11.77 36.65
N PHE A 361 32.26 -11.09 35.82
CA PHE A 361 31.86 -11.58 34.51
C PHE A 361 33.05 -11.74 33.56
N LEU A 362 33.94 -10.75 33.53
CA LEU A 362 35.12 -10.75 32.66
C LEU A 362 36.13 -11.82 33.12
N LYS A 363 36.34 -11.94 34.43
CA LYS A 363 37.23 -12.94 35.02
C LYS A 363 36.81 -14.37 34.71
N ALA A 364 35.51 -14.65 34.63
CA ALA A 364 35.00 -15.98 34.27
C ALA A 364 35.48 -16.45 32.88
N GLY A 365 35.63 -15.52 31.95
CA GLY A 365 36.10 -15.82 30.61
C GLY A 365 35.21 -16.74 29.78
N GLU A 366 35.64 -17.09 28.59
CA GLU A 366 34.89 -17.95 27.66
C GLU A 366 34.74 -19.40 28.13
N GLY A 367 35.66 -19.89 29.00
CA GLY A 367 35.59 -21.25 29.52
C GLY A 367 34.33 -21.54 30.37
N TRP A 368 33.72 -20.50 30.91
CA TRP A 368 32.50 -20.58 31.71
C TRP A 368 31.29 -19.93 31.05
N ALA A 369 31.40 -19.75 29.69
CA ALA A 369 30.29 -19.21 28.91
C ALA A 369 29.34 -20.31 28.44
N PHE A 370 28.05 -19.99 28.41
CA PHE A 370 27.03 -20.82 27.78
C PHE A 370 26.26 -19.99 26.76
N ARG A 371 25.88 -20.65 25.68
CA ARG A 371 25.17 -20.01 24.56
C ARG A 371 24.06 -20.91 24.07
N GLU A 372 22.91 -20.31 23.81
CA GLU A 372 21.85 -20.98 23.09
C GLU A 372 21.35 -20.11 21.97
N ARG A 373 21.18 -20.70 20.80
CA ARG A 373 20.61 -20.06 19.64
C ARG A 373 19.50 -20.93 19.05
N LYS A 374 18.30 -20.48 19.14
CA LYS A 374 17.15 -21.09 18.50
C LYS A 374 16.38 -20.03 17.72
N LYS A 375 15.46 -20.50 16.85
CA LYS A 375 14.74 -19.74 15.83
C LYS A 375 14.18 -18.37 16.28
N ASP A 376 13.92 -18.19 17.56
CA ASP A 376 13.24 -16.99 18.09
C ASP A 376 13.95 -16.34 19.29
N SER A 377 15.04 -16.91 19.76
CA SER A 377 15.78 -16.36 20.90
C SER A 377 17.27 -16.66 20.81
N MET A 378 18.00 -15.80 21.43
CA MET A 378 19.45 -15.95 21.59
C MET A 378 19.78 -15.62 23.05
N LEU A 379 20.36 -16.59 23.74
CA LEU A 379 20.80 -16.50 25.12
C LEU A 379 22.31 -16.62 25.16
N TYR A 380 22.95 -15.73 25.87
CA TYR A 380 24.38 -15.79 26.19
C TYR A 380 24.57 -15.51 27.66
N GLY A 381 25.36 -16.29 28.33
CA GLY A 381 25.65 -16.09 29.73
C GLY A 381 27.02 -16.60 30.15
N ARG A 382 27.43 -16.22 31.34
CA ARG A 382 28.66 -16.69 32.01
C ARG A 382 28.42 -17.04 33.46
N LEU A 383 29.17 -18.02 33.94
CA LEU A 383 29.20 -18.44 35.34
C LEU A 383 30.43 -17.78 36.01
N GLY A 384 30.24 -16.60 36.61
CA GLY A 384 31.24 -15.96 37.45
C GLY A 384 31.45 -16.66 38.78
N ASP A 385 32.36 -16.17 39.60
CA ASP A 385 32.60 -16.73 40.94
C ASP A 385 31.52 -16.24 41.94
N ARG A 386 31.07 -14.99 41.74
CA ARG A 386 30.05 -14.35 42.60
C ARG A 386 28.69 -14.27 41.90
N TYR A 387 28.68 -14.07 40.58
CA TYR A 387 27.44 -13.87 39.86
C TYR A 387 27.34 -14.80 38.64
N TRP A 388 26.22 -15.50 38.55
CA TRP A 388 25.83 -16.17 37.32
C TRP A 388 24.90 -15.24 36.52
N SER A 389 25.15 -15.06 35.27
CA SER A 389 24.37 -14.11 34.46
C SER A 389 24.05 -14.66 33.09
N ALA A 390 22.85 -14.31 32.61
CA ALA A 390 22.39 -14.61 31.29
C ALA A 390 21.77 -13.35 30.64
N PHE A 391 22.09 -13.11 29.36
CA PHE A 391 21.60 -11.98 28.58
C PHE A 391 20.72 -12.51 27.45
N TRP A 392 19.51 -12.03 27.38
CA TRP A 392 18.65 -12.24 26.24
C TRP A 392 18.98 -11.29 25.08
N GLY A 393 18.66 -11.67 23.86
CA GLY A 393 18.93 -10.87 22.68
C GLY A 393 18.45 -9.42 22.70
N HIS A 394 17.43 -9.11 23.51
CA HIS A 394 16.96 -7.74 23.71
C HIS A 394 17.76 -6.94 24.75
N GLY A 395 18.80 -7.54 25.36
CA GLY A 395 19.74 -6.85 26.26
C GLY A 395 19.28 -6.73 27.72
N VAL A 396 18.29 -7.50 28.14
CA VAL A 396 17.90 -7.60 29.57
C VAL A 396 18.69 -8.72 30.22
N PRO A 397 19.53 -8.43 31.24
CA PRO A 397 20.24 -9.45 31.97
C PRO A 397 19.37 -10.11 33.05
N ILE A 398 19.59 -11.38 33.26
CA ILE A 398 19.21 -12.09 34.48
C ILE A 398 20.48 -12.36 35.24
N ILE A 399 20.55 -11.90 36.49
CA ILE A 399 21.73 -12.00 37.31
C ILE A 399 21.37 -12.72 38.64
N VAL A 400 22.10 -13.77 38.96
CA VAL A 400 21.94 -14.59 40.12
C VAL A 400 23.16 -14.43 41.04
N ASP A 401 22.97 -14.04 42.29
CA ASP A 401 24.04 -13.94 43.29
C ASP A 401 24.28 -15.34 43.86
N VAL A 402 25.41 -15.91 43.52
CA VAL A 402 25.77 -17.30 43.88
C VAL A 402 25.94 -17.48 45.39
N SER A 403 26.35 -16.43 46.12
CA SER A 403 26.51 -16.47 47.56
C SER A 403 25.21 -16.70 48.33
N LYS A 404 24.09 -16.49 47.70
CA LYS A 404 22.73 -16.70 48.26
C LYS A 404 22.05 -17.96 47.73
N LEU A 405 22.71 -18.66 46.82
CA LEU A 405 22.14 -19.77 46.10
C LEU A 405 22.24 -21.07 46.90
N ASP A 406 21.09 -21.72 47.13
CA ASP A 406 21.04 -23.01 47.84
C ASP A 406 21.05 -24.19 46.86
N ARG A 407 20.28 -24.06 45.81
CA ARG A 407 20.11 -25.13 44.83
C ARG A 407 19.67 -24.62 43.47
N VAL A 408 19.95 -25.42 42.45
CA VAL A 408 19.49 -25.25 41.06
C VAL A 408 18.75 -26.50 40.64
N GLU A 409 17.54 -26.36 40.14
CA GLU A 409 16.72 -27.47 39.66
C GLU A 409 16.27 -27.26 38.22
N PRO A 410 16.29 -28.32 37.41
CA PRO A 410 15.68 -28.30 36.10
C PRO A 410 14.16 -28.35 36.22
N GLU A 411 13.49 -27.51 35.44
CA GLU A 411 12.03 -27.54 35.32
C GLU A 411 11.64 -27.41 33.84
N THR A 412 10.57 -28.09 33.45
CA THR A 412 9.99 -27.91 32.12
C THR A 412 8.64 -27.23 32.27
N VAL A 413 8.53 -26.05 31.77
CA VAL A 413 7.29 -25.26 31.77
C VAL A 413 6.63 -25.39 30.43
N SER A 414 5.48 -26.05 30.41
CA SER A 414 4.62 -26.13 29.26
C SER A 414 3.43 -25.19 29.41
N GLY A 415 3.08 -24.53 28.34
CA GLY A 415 1.96 -23.60 28.33
C GLY A 415 1.35 -23.47 26.94
N SER A 416 0.24 -22.75 26.88
CA SER A 416 -0.34 -22.40 25.58
C SER A 416 -0.81 -20.96 25.61
N VAL A 417 -0.50 -20.24 24.56
CA VAL A 417 -0.98 -18.87 24.32
C VAL A 417 -2.02 -18.92 23.23
N ARG A 418 -3.15 -18.28 23.46
CA ARG A 418 -4.20 -18.13 22.47
C ARG A 418 -4.00 -16.82 21.74
N SER A 419 -3.76 -16.89 20.43
CA SER A 419 -3.72 -15.74 19.54
C SER A 419 -4.89 -15.83 18.57
N GLY A 420 -5.97 -15.10 18.84
CA GLY A 420 -7.22 -15.21 18.11
C GLY A 420 -7.84 -16.62 18.22
N LYS A 421 -8.04 -17.28 17.08
CA LYS A 421 -8.59 -18.65 17.00
C LYS A 421 -7.51 -19.74 17.10
N VAL A 422 -6.24 -19.38 17.09
CA VAL A 422 -5.11 -20.33 17.10
C VAL A 422 -4.57 -20.47 18.51
N ARG A 423 -4.44 -21.71 18.99
CA ARG A 423 -3.79 -22.05 20.25
C ARG A 423 -2.38 -22.55 19.93
N VAL A 424 -1.37 -21.81 20.39
CA VAL A 424 0.04 -22.18 20.23
C VAL A 424 0.54 -22.72 21.56
N SER A 425 0.93 -23.98 21.58
CA SER A 425 1.60 -24.58 22.73
C SER A 425 3.10 -24.27 22.69
N TYR A 426 3.70 -24.06 23.85
CA TYR A 426 5.13 -23.86 23.97
C TYR A 426 5.66 -24.71 25.17
N GLU A 427 6.92 -25.11 25.02
CA GLU A 427 7.71 -25.69 26.09
C GLU A 427 8.95 -24.81 26.30
N SER A 428 9.24 -24.54 27.58
CA SER A 428 10.43 -23.82 27.98
C SER A 428 11.18 -24.66 29.02
N TYR A 429 12.46 -24.85 28.80
CA TYR A 429 13.33 -25.61 29.69
C TYR A 429 14.04 -24.63 30.60
N VAL A 430 13.69 -24.66 31.91
CA VAL A 430 14.10 -23.62 32.86
C VAL A 430 15.12 -24.21 33.84
N ALA A 431 16.16 -23.44 34.14
CA ALA A 431 16.96 -23.63 35.34
C ALA A 431 16.42 -22.71 36.43
N LYS A 432 15.86 -23.32 37.50
CA LYS A 432 15.22 -22.64 38.59
C LYS A 432 16.19 -22.49 39.76
N PHE A 433 16.30 -21.28 40.26
CA PHE A 433 17.23 -20.97 41.38
C PHE A 433 16.46 -20.78 42.66
N TYR A 434 17.06 -21.26 43.77
CA TYR A 434 16.49 -21.16 45.12
C TYR A 434 17.43 -20.40 46.04
N TYR A 435 16.92 -19.42 46.78
CA TYR A 435 17.60 -18.68 47.83
C TYR A 435 16.92 -18.98 49.15
N GLN A 436 17.72 -19.50 50.11
CA GLN A 436 17.22 -19.84 51.47
C GLN A 436 15.92 -20.66 51.43
N GLY A 437 15.90 -21.66 50.58
CA GLY A 437 14.73 -22.55 50.41
C GLY A 437 13.56 -21.98 49.63
N THR A 438 13.59 -20.68 49.30
CA THR A 438 12.54 -20.02 48.51
C THR A 438 12.93 -19.96 47.04
N ALA A 439 12.04 -20.41 46.17
CA ALA A 439 12.25 -20.26 44.74
C ALA A 439 12.28 -18.76 44.34
N LEU A 440 13.25 -18.35 43.53
CA LEU A 440 13.29 -17.00 42.96
C LEU A 440 12.18 -16.78 41.90
N TRP A 441 11.16 -17.61 41.96
CA TRP A 441 10.13 -17.73 40.95
C TRP A 441 9.13 -16.57 40.93
N ASP A 442 8.94 -15.84 42.03
CA ASP A 442 7.95 -14.76 42.10
C ASP A 442 8.27 -13.52 41.20
N ASN A 443 9.45 -13.52 40.61
CA ASN A 443 9.80 -12.58 39.53
C ASN A 443 10.25 -13.40 38.33
N ALA A 444 9.42 -13.48 37.30
CA ALA A 444 9.72 -14.08 36.00
C ALA A 444 11.07 -13.66 35.39
N ASP A 445 11.70 -12.63 35.95
CA ASP A 445 12.98 -12.06 35.57
C ASP A 445 14.22 -12.76 36.13
N LYS A 446 14.06 -13.84 36.96
CA LYS A 446 15.19 -14.46 37.66
C LYS A 446 15.40 -15.95 37.40
N THR A 447 14.93 -16.45 36.26
CA THR A 447 15.15 -17.84 35.83
C THR A 447 15.90 -17.85 34.51
N PHE A 448 16.85 -18.77 34.35
CA PHE A 448 17.44 -18.98 33.02
C PHE A 448 16.52 -19.90 32.24
N SER A 449 15.90 -19.37 31.24
CA SER A 449 14.98 -20.10 30.38
C SER A 449 15.66 -20.45 29.06
N PHE A 450 15.68 -21.74 28.74
CA PHE A 450 16.26 -22.28 27.51
C PHE A 450 15.15 -22.74 26.58
N GLN A 451 15.44 -22.65 25.31
CA GLN A 451 14.50 -23.10 24.27
C GLN A 451 14.67 -24.57 23.91
N THR A 452 15.75 -25.19 24.40
CA THR A 452 16.08 -26.58 24.10
C THR A 452 16.47 -27.29 25.39
N LEU A 453 16.16 -28.57 25.45
CA LEU A 453 16.61 -29.45 26.55
C LEU A 453 18.16 -29.50 26.63
N SER A 454 18.80 -29.55 25.45
CA SER A 454 20.27 -29.56 25.32
C SER A 454 20.92 -28.27 25.83
N GLY A 455 20.31 -27.11 25.59
CA GLY A 455 20.78 -25.82 26.11
C GLY A 455 20.74 -25.79 27.64
N ARG A 456 19.64 -26.25 28.27
CA ARG A 456 19.53 -26.39 29.72
C ARG A 456 20.52 -27.40 30.27
N ALA A 457 20.62 -28.58 29.67
CA ALA A 457 21.56 -29.61 30.10
C ALA A 457 23.02 -29.15 30.04
N GLY A 458 23.40 -28.42 28.95
CA GLY A 458 24.72 -27.84 28.84
C GLY A 458 25.03 -26.81 29.92
N PHE A 459 24.05 -25.94 30.27
CA PHE A 459 24.21 -25.01 31.39
C PHE A 459 24.37 -25.75 32.72
N LEU A 460 23.52 -26.76 33.02
CA LEU A 460 23.60 -27.50 34.28
C LEU A 460 24.92 -28.25 34.41
N ALA A 461 25.40 -28.90 33.36
CA ALA A 461 26.70 -29.55 33.34
C ALA A 461 27.85 -28.57 33.60
N LEU A 462 27.78 -27.36 33.01
CA LEU A 462 28.77 -26.31 33.26
C LEU A 462 28.69 -25.80 34.72
N ALA A 463 27.47 -25.66 35.28
CA ALA A 463 27.27 -25.25 36.66
C ALA A 463 27.81 -26.31 37.65
N VAL A 464 27.56 -27.58 37.39
CA VAL A 464 28.12 -28.69 38.18
C VAL A 464 29.66 -28.69 38.10
N LYS A 465 30.23 -28.54 36.93
CA LYS A 465 31.69 -28.44 36.72
C LYS A 465 32.31 -27.25 37.46
N LYS A 466 31.60 -26.11 37.49
CA LYS A 466 32.06 -24.89 38.18
C LYS A 466 32.17 -25.16 39.70
N GLY A 467 31.25 -25.96 40.24
CA GLY A 467 31.19 -26.28 41.65
C GLY A 467 31.00 -25.03 42.52
N VAL A 468 29.96 -24.95 43.30
CA VAL A 468 29.78 -23.87 44.28
C VAL A 468 29.52 -24.52 45.62
N ASP A 469 30.33 -24.16 46.60
CA ASP A 469 30.20 -24.72 47.95
C ASP A 469 28.82 -24.49 48.51
N GLY A 470 28.17 -25.59 48.98
CA GLY A 470 26.82 -25.53 49.55
C GLY A 470 25.67 -25.52 48.56
N VAL A 471 25.91 -25.44 47.25
CA VAL A 471 24.85 -25.42 46.25
C VAL A 471 24.58 -26.81 45.69
N LYS A 472 23.33 -27.27 45.85
CA LYS A 472 22.87 -28.55 45.26
C LYS A 472 22.37 -28.31 43.84
N ILE A 473 23.05 -28.90 42.84
CA ILE A 473 22.65 -28.81 41.44
C ILE A 473 22.10 -30.18 41.01
N ARG A 474 20.85 -30.22 40.54
CA ARG A 474 20.24 -31.40 39.93
C ARG A 474 20.43 -31.34 38.42
N GLU A 475 20.96 -32.40 37.83
CA GLU A 475 21.25 -32.49 36.38
C GLU A 475 20.01 -32.82 35.54
N SER A 476 18.97 -33.44 36.12
CA SER A 476 17.75 -33.85 35.41
C SER A 476 16.58 -34.10 36.38
#